data_d315ae8df3285beaaa3dbccf6493d9c9
#
_entry.id   d315ae8df3285beaaa3dbccf6493d9c9
#
_cell.length_a   1.000
_cell.length_b   1.000
_cell.length_c   1.000
_cell.angle_alpha   90.00
_cell.angle_beta   90.00
_cell.angle_gamma   90.00
#
_symmetry.space_group_name_H-M   'P 1'
#
loop_
_entity.id
_entity.type
_entity.pdbx_description
1 polymer ?
#
loop_
_entity_poly.entity_id
_entity_poly.type
_entity_poly.pdbx_seq_one_letter_code
_entity_poly.pdbx_strand_id
1 'polypeptide(L)'
;FGKMLLDEVRVAALIVAEWELLLALCEERLGPRVHVSSLASCRNPGAAAFYRDLGVTRVILPRQVTLREIAEIAIPGLEWEAFLLNDGCVFEEGICATTHRDDRIGVKFRGLDNRYEFFKWTLNNCGCQTSRGHTLGPCGLCALPRLAQIGIASLKVVGREASLARKVASVELASAALGLTEIGAAPAVIRDAVVSRRGAPELCQD
;
A
#
# COMPACT_ATOMS: atom_id res chain seq x y z
N PHE A 1 11.17 7.20 22.03
CA PHE A 1 11.14 5.91 21.31
C PHE A 1 11.50 6.09 19.84
N GLY A 2 10.82 6.95 19.06
CA GLY A 2 11.12 7.17 17.64
C GLY A 2 12.58 7.57 17.37
N LYS A 3 13.13 8.49 18.15
CA LYS A 3 14.52 8.92 18.05
C LYS A 3 15.50 7.77 18.35
N MET A 4 15.21 6.95 19.33
CA MET A 4 16.00 5.74 19.64
C MET A 4 16.03 4.79 18.43
N LEU A 5 14.88 4.55 17.77
CA LEU A 5 14.84 3.70 16.56
C LEU A 5 15.69 4.26 15.42
N LEU A 6 15.68 5.58 15.24
CA LEU A 6 16.46 6.23 14.20
C LEU A 6 17.96 6.21 14.47
N ASP A 7 18.36 6.50 15.69
CA ASP A 7 19.75 6.77 16.05
C ASP A 7 20.49 5.52 16.54
N GLU A 8 19.84 4.70 17.38
CA GLU A 8 20.46 3.50 17.99
C GLU A 8 20.21 2.24 17.13
N VAL A 9 18.96 2.01 16.71
CA VAL A 9 18.62 0.87 15.84
C VAL A 9 18.97 1.14 14.37
N ARG A 10 19.15 2.43 14.01
CA ARG A 10 19.56 2.88 12.67
C ARG A 10 18.57 2.50 11.57
N VAL A 11 17.27 2.50 11.85
CA VAL A 11 16.28 2.39 10.78
C VAL A 11 16.38 3.60 9.85
N ALA A 12 16.19 3.40 8.56
CA ALA A 12 16.33 4.46 7.56
C ALA A 12 15.27 5.56 7.75
N ALA A 13 14.01 5.17 8.02
CA ALA A 13 12.90 6.07 8.26
C ALA A 13 11.82 5.40 9.12
N LEU A 14 10.91 6.21 9.65
CA LEU A 14 9.73 5.78 10.40
C LEU A 14 8.48 6.02 9.57
N ILE A 15 7.61 5.01 9.45
CA ILE A 15 6.28 5.18 8.87
C ILE A 15 5.33 5.54 10.01
N VAL A 16 4.77 6.75 9.98
CA VAL A 16 4.00 7.34 11.07
C VAL A 16 2.58 7.62 10.59
N ALA A 17 1.58 7.16 11.35
CA ALA A 17 0.16 7.40 11.11
C ALA A 17 -0.45 8.39 12.10
N GLU A 18 0.09 8.41 13.31
CA GLU A 18 -0.43 9.16 14.44
C GLU A 18 0.07 10.61 14.40
N TRP A 19 -0.87 11.56 14.52
CA TRP A 19 -0.60 12.97 14.29
C TRP A 19 0.32 13.61 15.32
N GLU A 20 0.13 13.30 16.59
CA GLU A 20 0.95 13.87 17.68
C GLU A 20 2.42 13.44 17.51
N LEU A 21 2.63 12.16 17.21
CA LEU A 21 3.98 11.65 16.94
C LEU A 21 4.59 12.27 15.67
N LEU A 22 3.79 12.44 14.61
CA LEU A 22 4.24 13.06 13.37
C LEU A 22 4.74 14.49 13.62
N LEU A 23 3.93 15.30 14.28
CA LEU A 23 4.27 16.69 14.58
C LEU A 23 5.50 16.77 15.50
N ALA A 24 5.55 15.98 16.58
CA ALA A 24 6.68 15.96 17.50
C ALA A 24 8.00 15.59 16.79
N LEU A 25 7.98 14.61 15.87
CA LEU A 25 9.18 14.27 15.08
C LEU A 25 9.60 15.40 14.13
N CYS A 26 8.64 16.10 13.53
CA CYS A 26 8.92 17.22 12.65
C CYS A 26 9.48 18.44 13.43
N GLU A 27 8.96 18.72 14.63
CA GLU A 27 9.50 19.74 15.54
C GLU A 27 10.96 19.45 15.95
N GLU A 28 11.30 18.19 16.15
CA GLU A 28 12.67 17.72 16.40
C GLU A 28 13.55 17.69 15.13
N ARG A 29 13.06 18.23 14.00
CA ARG A 29 13.74 18.25 12.70
C ARG A 29 14.04 16.85 12.12
N LEU A 30 13.28 15.84 12.51
CA LEU A 30 13.38 14.48 12.00
C LEU A 30 12.47 14.21 10.79
N GLY A 31 11.76 15.22 10.30
CA GLY A 31 10.89 15.13 9.11
C GLY A 31 11.52 14.41 7.91
N PRO A 32 12.80 14.66 7.55
CA PRO A 32 13.47 13.94 6.46
C PRO A 32 13.59 12.42 6.65
N ARG A 33 13.36 11.93 7.86
CA ARG A 33 13.35 10.49 8.19
C ARG A 33 11.93 9.98 8.53
N VAL A 34 10.90 10.73 8.13
CA VAL A 34 9.49 10.38 8.36
C VAL A 34 8.81 10.10 7.02
N HIS A 35 8.16 8.95 6.95
CA HIS A 35 7.22 8.60 5.90
C HIS A 35 5.80 8.65 6.48
N VAL A 36 4.93 9.43 5.89
CA VAL A 36 3.53 9.53 6.33
C VAL A 36 2.78 8.27 5.91
N SER A 37 2.14 7.61 6.86
CA SER A 37 1.35 6.42 6.60
C SER A 37 0.09 6.75 5.79
N SER A 38 -0.39 5.81 4.99
CA SER A 38 -1.69 5.89 4.33
C SER A 38 -2.85 6.10 5.32
N LEU A 39 -2.70 5.65 6.56
CA LEU A 39 -3.68 5.88 7.63
C LEU A 39 -3.82 7.36 8.04
N ALA A 40 -2.82 8.19 7.77
CA ALA A 40 -2.91 9.64 7.95
C ALA A 40 -3.63 10.36 6.80
N SER A 41 -4.11 9.62 5.81
CA SER A 41 -5.11 10.03 4.81
C SER A 41 -4.76 11.23 3.94
N CYS A 42 -3.67 11.16 3.17
CA CYS A 42 -3.39 12.17 2.14
C CYS A 42 -4.27 11.96 0.90
N ARG A 43 -5.36 12.73 0.75
CA ARG A 43 -6.37 12.54 -0.29
C ARG A 43 -6.54 13.70 -1.25
N ASN A 44 -5.79 14.77 -1.06
CA ASN A 44 -5.88 15.96 -1.91
C ASN A 44 -4.55 16.74 -1.92
N PRO A 45 -4.35 17.65 -2.90
CA PRO A 45 -3.12 18.44 -2.98
C PRO A 45 -2.86 19.33 -1.76
N GLY A 46 -3.90 19.78 -1.06
CA GLY A 46 -3.76 20.60 0.16
C GLY A 46 -3.13 19.80 1.31
N ALA A 47 -3.58 18.54 1.52
CA ALA A 47 -2.95 17.65 2.47
C ALA A 47 -1.51 17.31 2.07
N ALA A 48 -1.25 17.11 0.79
CA ALA A 48 0.09 16.88 0.26
C ALA A 48 1.03 18.08 0.55
N ALA A 49 0.57 19.29 0.29
CA ALA A 49 1.32 20.51 0.59
C ALA A 49 1.61 20.66 2.08
N PHE A 50 0.63 20.36 2.94
CA PHE A 50 0.82 20.37 4.39
C PHE A 50 1.94 19.41 4.83
N TYR A 51 1.94 18.16 4.35
CA TYR A 51 3.00 17.21 4.68
C TYR A 51 4.38 17.63 4.16
N ARG A 52 4.44 18.19 2.94
CA ARG A 52 5.67 18.74 2.40
C ARG A 52 6.21 19.87 3.28
N ASP A 53 5.35 20.76 3.72
CA ASP A 53 5.73 21.94 4.52
C ASP A 53 6.15 21.56 5.96
N LEU A 54 5.71 20.39 6.45
CA LEU A 54 6.25 19.76 7.66
C LEU A 54 7.66 19.18 7.47
N GLY A 55 8.16 19.10 6.23
CA GLY A 55 9.49 18.58 5.92
C GLY A 55 9.61 17.07 5.90
N VAL A 56 8.50 16.33 5.78
CA VAL A 56 8.55 14.87 5.61
C VAL A 56 9.08 14.50 4.22
N THR A 57 9.63 13.30 4.07
CA THR A 57 10.25 12.89 2.80
C THR A 57 9.27 12.17 1.89
N ARG A 58 8.44 11.28 2.45
CA ARG A 58 7.55 10.41 1.68
C ARG A 58 6.15 10.37 2.24
N VAL A 59 5.18 10.25 1.34
CA VAL A 59 3.78 10.01 1.68
C VAL A 59 3.30 8.72 1.01
N ILE A 60 2.71 7.82 1.81
CA ILE A 60 2.07 6.61 1.34
C ILE A 60 0.61 6.95 1.07
N LEU A 61 0.21 6.82 -0.19
CA LEU A 61 -1.15 7.15 -0.63
C LEU A 61 -2.18 6.14 -0.08
N PRO A 62 -3.39 6.59 0.25
CA PRO A 62 -4.49 5.68 0.56
C PRO A 62 -4.80 4.76 -0.63
N ARG A 63 -5.20 3.52 -0.34
CA ARG A 63 -5.51 2.51 -1.37
C ARG A 63 -6.74 2.82 -2.22
N GLN A 64 -7.62 3.67 -1.72
CA GLN A 64 -8.88 4.00 -2.38
C GLN A 64 -8.77 5.09 -3.45
N VAL A 65 -7.61 5.78 -3.51
CA VAL A 65 -7.42 6.82 -4.53
C VAL A 65 -7.19 6.21 -5.91
N THR A 66 -7.87 6.76 -6.89
CA THR A 66 -7.73 6.38 -8.29
C THR A 66 -6.45 6.90 -8.92
N LEU A 67 -6.02 6.34 -10.04
CA LEU A 67 -4.84 6.83 -10.78
C LEU A 67 -4.96 8.29 -11.20
N ARG A 68 -6.18 8.79 -11.45
CA ARG A 68 -6.43 10.19 -11.75
C ARG A 68 -6.18 11.07 -10.53
N GLU A 69 -6.75 10.69 -9.39
CA GLU A 69 -6.55 11.40 -8.13
C GLU A 69 -5.09 11.36 -7.68
N ILE A 70 -4.40 10.22 -7.84
CA ILE A 70 -2.96 10.14 -7.58
C ILE A 70 -2.20 11.19 -8.40
N ALA A 71 -2.52 11.35 -9.69
CA ALA A 71 -1.86 12.34 -10.53
C ALA A 71 -2.11 13.79 -10.07
N GLU A 72 -3.25 14.05 -9.44
CA GLU A 72 -3.57 15.36 -8.87
C GLU A 72 -2.90 15.59 -7.50
N ILE A 73 -2.80 14.56 -6.68
CA ILE A 73 -2.23 14.59 -5.33
C ILE A 73 -0.70 14.64 -5.36
N ALA A 74 -0.07 13.98 -6.34
CA ALA A 74 1.37 13.80 -6.40
C ALA A 74 2.11 15.09 -6.78
N ILE A 75 2.12 16.07 -5.88
CA ILE A 75 2.82 17.34 -6.06
C ILE A 75 4.34 17.15 -5.94
N PRO A 76 5.14 18.05 -6.54
CA PRO A 76 6.60 18.06 -6.39
C PRO A 76 7.06 18.32 -4.94
N GLY A 77 8.25 17.80 -4.61
CA GLY A 77 8.88 18.00 -3.30
C GLY A 77 8.58 16.91 -2.27
N LEU A 78 7.86 15.86 -2.67
CA LEU A 78 7.61 14.66 -1.88
C LEU A 78 7.90 13.42 -2.73
N GLU A 79 8.36 12.36 -2.09
CA GLU A 79 8.33 11.02 -2.65
C GLU A 79 6.95 10.38 -2.40
N TRP A 80 6.45 9.67 -3.39
CA TRP A 80 5.14 9.05 -3.34
C TRP A 80 5.24 7.54 -3.35
N GLU A 81 4.53 6.89 -2.43
CA GLU A 81 4.41 5.44 -2.38
C GLU A 81 2.95 5.04 -2.61
N ALA A 82 2.72 4.08 -3.52
CA ALA A 82 1.39 3.56 -3.83
C ALA A 82 1.28 2.06 -3.53
N PHE A 83 0.09 1.62 -3.16
CA PHE A 83 -0.20 0.19 -3.04
C PHE A 83 -0.20 -0.46 -4.43
N LEU A 84 0.49 -1.59 -4.56
CA LEU A 84 0.62 -2.31 -5.82
C LEU A 84 -0.08 -3.67 -5.80
N LEU A 85 0.08 -4.43 -4.73
CA LEU A 85 -0.30 -5.84 -4.72
C LEU A 85 -0.69 -6.32 -3.33
N ASN A 86 -1.65 -7.24 -3.27
CA ASN A 86 -2.06 -7.98 -2.08
C ASN A 86 -2.84 -7.17 -1.03
N ASP A 87 -3.31 -5.99 -1.34
CA ASP A 87 -4.07 -5.20 -0.40
C ASP A 87 -5.58 -5.44 -0.57
N GLY A 88 -6.10 -6.36 0.21
CA GLY A 88 -7.52 -6.73 0.19
C GLY A 88 -8.40 -5.99 1.20
N CYS A 89 -7.88 -4.96 1.86
CA CYS A 89 -8.67 -4.22 2.84
C CYS A 89 -9.76 -3.39 2.17
N VAL A 90 -11.00 -3.56 2.64
CA VAL A 90 -12.19 -2.84 2.13
C VAL A 90 -12.52 -1.59 2.94
N PHE A 91 -11.82 -1.36 4.04
CA PHE A 91 -12.06 -0.22 4.91
C PHE A 91 -11.29 1.01 4.44
N GLU A 92 -11.92 2.15 4.65
CA GLU A 92 -11.30 3.42 4.35
C GLU A 92 -10.17 3.73 5.33
N GLU A 93 -9.01 4.06 4.81
CA GLU A 93 -7.85 4.40 5.62
C GLU A 93 -8.07 5.72 6.36
N GLY A 94 -7.62 5.75 7.61
CA GLY A 94 -7.83 6.88 8.52
C GLY A 94 -9.13 6.82 9.34
N ILE A 95 -10.12 6.03 8.93
CA ILE A 95 -11.40 5.86 9.65
C ILE A 95 -11.69 4.39 9.98
N CYS A 96 -10.67 3.55 9.97
CA CYS A 96 -10.82 2.13 10.23
C CYS A 96 -11.12 1.86 11.71
N ALA A 97 -12.32 1.34 12.00
CA ALA A 97 -12.74 0.91 13.33
C ALA A 97 -12.52 -0.61 13.58
N THR A 98 -11.62 -1.23 12.81
CA THR A 98 -11.37 -2.67 12.90
C THR A 98 -10.28 -2.99 13.92
N THR A 99 -10.46 -4.11 14.63
CA THR A 99 -9.44 -4.64 15.54
C THR A 99 -8.76 -5.83 14.87
N HIS A 100 -7.48 -5.69 14.61
CA HIS A 100 -6.63 -6.81 14.22
C HIS A 100 -6.09 -7.47 15.48
N ARG A 101 -6.51 -8.69 15.78
CA ARG A 101 -6.00 -9.50 16.90
C ARG A 101 -5.46 -10.81 16.38
N ASP A 102 -4.18 -11.05 16.65
CA ASP A 102 -3.45 -12.30 16.40
C ASP A 102 -3.70 -12.86 14.98
N ASP A 103 -3.97 -14.14 14.86
CA ASP A 103 -4.29 -14.86 13.62
C ASP A 103 -5.74 -14.62 13.12
N ARG A 104 -6.52 -13.83 13.87
CA ARG A 104 -7.93 -13.52 13.59
C ARG A 104 -8.10 -12.06 13.29
N ILE A 105 -8.22 -11.73 12.01
CA ILE A 105 -8.73 -10.41 11.62
C ILE A 105 -10.21 -10.37 12.01
N GLY A 106 -10.48 -9.75 13.14
CA GLY A 106 -11.82 -9.58 13.66
C GLY A 106 -12.30 -8.15 13.45
N VAL A 107 -13.39 -8.00 12.71
CA VAL A 107 -14.13 -6.75 12.68
C VAL A 107 -15.14 -6.78 13.83
N LYS A 108 -14.89 -6.01 14.89
CA LYS A 108 -15.92 -5.77 15.91
C LYS A 108 -16.67 -4.50 15.53
N PHE A 109 -17.80 -4.66 14.88
CA PHE A 109 -18.81 -3.60 14.90
C PHE A 109 -19.55 -3.65 16.24
N ARG A 110 -19.60 -2.55 16.96
CA ARG A 110 -20.47 -2.43 18.12
C ARG A 110 -21.90 -2.75 17.72
N GLY A 111 -22.48 -3.82 18.27
CA GLY A 111 -23.89 -4.19 18.11
C GLY A 111 -24.21 -5.16 16.97
N LEU A 112 -23.24 -5.78 16.31
CA LEU A 112 -23.47 -6.81 15.30
C LEU A 112 -22.92 -8.15 15.76
N ASP A 113 -23.69 -8.85 16.58
CA ASP A 113 -23.41 -10.25 16.90
C ASP A 113 -23.57 -11.13 15.65
N ASN A 114 -22.63 -12.06 15.45
CA ASN A 114 -22.67 -13.19 14.52
C ASN A 114 -22.56 -12.96 13.01
N ARG A 115 -22.22 -11.77 12.50
CA ARG A 115 -21.90 -11.58 11.07
C ARG A 115 -20.39 -11.62 10.77
N TYR A 116 -19.65 -12.20 11.65
CA TYR A 116 -18.20 -12.27 11.67
C TYR A 116 -17.58 -13.02 10.47
N GLU A 117 -18.23 -14.07 10.00
CA GLU A 117 -17.70 -14.94 8.94
C GLU A 117 -17.67 -14.26 7.58
N PHE A 118 -18.64 -13.42 7.25
CA PHE A 118 -18.68 -12.72 5.97
C PHE A 118 -17.56 -11.70 5.87
N PHE A 119 -17.34 -10.89 6.90
CA PHE A 119 -16.26 -9.90 6.93
C PHE A 119 -14.89 -10.56 6.99
N LYS A 120 -14.75 -11.65 7.74
CA LYS A 120 -13.54 -12.44 7.77
C LYS A 120 -13.18 -12.98 6.38
N TRP A 121 -14.15 -13.46 5.61
CA TRP A 121 -13.93 -13.92 4.25
C TRP A 121 -13.49 -12.79 3.33
N THR A 122 -14.13 -11.63 3.39
CA THR A 122 -13.80 -10.46 2.57
C THR A 122 -12.43 -9.89 2.91
N LEU A 123 -12.08 -9.80 4.19
CA LEU A 123 -10.78 -9.33 4.65
C LEU A 123 -9.65 -10.35 4.39
N ASN A 124 -9.94 -11.63 4.51
CA ASN A 124 -8.99 -12.70 4.23
C ASN A 124 -8.83 -12.99 2.73
N ASN A 125 -9.49 -12.25 1.85
CA ASN A 125 -9.29 -12.40 0.42
C ASN A 125 -7.83 -12.11 0.01
N CYS A 126 -7.12 -11.28 0.77
CA CYS A 126 -5.66 -11.15 0.67
C CYS A 126 -4.92 -12.43 1.13
N GLY A 127 -5.61 -13.38 1.77
CA GLY A 127 -5.12 -14.71 2.16
C GLY A 127 -5.27 -15.78 1.10
N CYS A 128 -6.19 -15.64 0.16
CA CYS A 128 -6.42 -16.63 -0.89
C CYS A 128 -5.25 -16.69 -1.88
N GLN A 129 -4.96 -17.89 -2.36
CA GLN A 129 -3.87 -18.11 -3.33
C GLN A 129 -4.39 -18.87 -4.54
N THR A 130 -3.79 -18.60 -5.70
CA THR A 130 -3.91 -19.47 -6.86
C THR A 130 -3.12 -20.76 -6.65
N SER A 131 -3.33 -21.75 -7.52
CA SER A 131 -2.54 -22.99 -7.54
C SER A 131 -1.02 -22.75 -7.71
N ARG A 132 -0.64 -21.58 -8.21
CA ARG A 132 0.77 -21.14 -8.37
C ARG A 132 1.29 -20.33 -7.18
N GLY A 133 0.55 -20.22 -6.10
CA GLY A 133 0.96 -19.49 -4.89
C GLY A 133 0.80 -17.97 -4.96
N HIS A 134 0.26 -17.40 -6.05
CA HIS A 134 -0.01 -15.97 -6.13
C HIS A 134 -1.27 -15.59 -5.36
N THR A 135 -1.25 -14.42 -4.76
CA THR A 135 -2.42 -13.92 -4.04
C THR A 135 -3.56 -13.55 -4.99
N LEU A 136 -4.78 -13.72 -4.51
CA LEU A 136 -6.01 -13.32 -5.20
C LEU A 136 -6.47 -11.90 -4.84
N GLY A 137 -5.73 -11.19 -3.97
CA GLY A 137 -6.06 -9.80 -3.60
C GLY A 137 -5.90 -8.81 -4.75
N PRO A 138 -6.33 -7.54 -4.54
CA PRO A 138 -6.20 -6.47 -5.51
C PRO A 138 -4.81 -6.36 -6.13
N CYS A 139 -4.76 -5.98 -7.39
CA CYS A 139 -3.57 -5.97 -8.20
C CYS A 139 -3.51 -4.70 -9.05
N GLY A 140 -2.45 -3.91 -8.89
CA GLY A 140 -2.16 -2.71 -9.67
C GLY A 140 -1.03 -2.88 -10.69
N LEU A 141 -0.63 -4.11 -11.02
CA LEU A 141 0.57 -4.36 -11.82
C LEU A 141 0.49 -3.81 -13.26
N CYS A 142 -0.67 -3.84 -13.90
CA CYS A 142 -0.87 -3.24 -15.22
C CYS A 142 -0.90 -1.70 -15.19
N ALA A 143 -1.05 -1.09 -14.02
CA ALA A 143 -0.99 0.36 -13.84
C ALA A 143 0.44 0.91 -13.68
N LEU A 144 1.46 0.05 -13.58
CA LEU A 144 2.84 0.44 -13.38
C LEU A 144 3.34 1.51 -14.35
N PRO A 145 3.09 1.42 -15.69
CA PRO A 145 3.51 2.48 -16.61
C PRO A 145 2.91 3.84 -16.26
N ARG A 146 1.65 3.86 -15.81
CA ARG A 146 0.98 5.10 -15.40
C ARG A 146 1.51 5.63 -14.08
N LEU A 147 1.75 4.77 -13.11
CA LEU A 147 2.37 5.15 -11.82
C LEU A 147 3.77 5.73 -12.02
N ALA A 148 4.56 5.12 -12.89
CA ALA A 148 5.88 5.64 -13.27
C ALA A 148 5.80 7.03 -13.93
N GLN A 149 4.84 7.26 -14.84
CA GLN A 149 4.61 8.56 -15.48
C GLN A 149 4.19 9.64 -14.46
N ILE A 150 3.43 9.29 -13.44
CA ILE A 150 3.04 10.19 -12.35
C ILE A 150 4.24 10.54 -11.44
N GLY A 151 5.28 9.69 -11.42
CA GLY A 151 6.44 9.87 -10.56
C GLY A 151 6.32 9.16 -9.22
N ILE A 152 5.59 8.04 -9.16
CA ILE A 152 5.55 7.19 -7.96
C ILE A 152 6.94 6.56 -7.76
N ALA A 153 7.56 6.87 -6.63
CA ALA A 153 8.92 6.45 -6.31
C ALA A 153 9.00 5.08 -5.62
N SER A 154 7.92 4.65 -4.97
CA SER A 154 7.88 3.42 -4.17
C SER A 154 6.57 2.68 -4.35
N LEU A 155 6.64 1.35 -4.34
CA LEU A 155 5.50 0.46 -4.54
C LEU A 155 5.36 -0.48 -3.36
N LYS A 156 4.17 -0.51 -2.78
CA LYS A 156 3.88 -1.30 -1.58
C LYS A 156 3.24 -2.64 -1.91
N VAL A 157 3.97 -3.73 -1.62
CA VAL A 157 3.44 -5.09 -1.62
C VAL A 157 3.03 -5.45 -0.20
N VAL A 158 1.76 -5.76 0.01
CA VAL A 158 1.19 -6.09 1.33
C VAL A 158 1.28 -7.60 1.58
N GLY A 159 1.11 -8.05 2.82
CA GLY A 159 1.02 -9.46 3.18
C GLY A 159 2.10 -9.97 4.13
N ARG A 160 2.46 -9.20 5.18
CA ARG A 160 3.48 -9.61 6.15
C ARG A 160 3.12 -10.91 6.88
N GLU A 161 1.83 -11.22 7.08
CA GLU A 161 1.35 -12.49 7.64
C GLU A 161 1.32 -13.65 6.63
N ALA A 162 1.59 -13.37 5.37
CA ALA A 162 1.60 -14.41 4.33
C ALA A 162 2.78 -15.39 4.52
N SER A 163 2.60 -16.62 4.02
CA SER A 163 3.67 -17.62 3.95
C SER A 163 4.86 -17.10 3.14
N LEU A 164 6.05 -17.64 3.39
CA LEU A 164 7.25 -17.27 2.64
C LEU A 164 7.06 -17.49 1.13
N ALA A 165 6.51 -18.63 0.73
CA ALA A 165 6.24 -18.93 -0.68
C ALA A 165 5.36 -17.87 -1.35
N ARG A 166 4.34 -17.40 -0.66
CA ARG A 166 3.44 -16.34 -1.16
C ARG A 166 4.15 -14.99 -1.24
N LYS A 167 5.00 -14.65 -0.27
CA LYS A 167 5.80 -13.42 -0.33
C LYS A 167 6.74 -13.43 -1.53
N VAL A 168 7.44 -14.54 -1.73
CA VAL A 168 8.35 -14.74 -2.88
C VAL A 168 7.58 -14.60 -4.20
N ALA A 169 6.48 -15.34 -4.37
CA ALA A 169 5.65 -15.28 -5.58
C ALA A 169 5.14 -13.86 -5.86
N SER A 170 4.78 -13.09 -4.84
CA SER A 170 4.33 -11.71 -4.99
C SER A 170 5.46 -10.77 -5.46
N VAL A 171 6.65 -10.94 -4.91
CA VAL A 171 7.83 -10.15 -5.32
C VAL A 171 8.26 -10.50 -6.74
N GLU A 172 8.29 -11.78 -7.09
CA GLU A 172 8.64 -12.25 -8.44
C GLU A 172 7.65 -11.71 -9.49
N LEU A 173 6.35 -11.73 -9.16
CA LEU A 173 5.31 -11.19 -10.03
C LEU A 173 5.46 -9.67 -10.22
N ALA A 174 5.70 -8.93 -9.13
CA ALA A 174 5.94 -7.50 -9.18
C ALA A 174 7.22 -7.15 -9.97
N SER A 175 8.31 -7.88 -9.73
CA SER A 175 9.58 -7.68 -10.44
C SER A 175 9.44 -7.93 -11.95
N ALA A 176 8.70 -8.97 -12.34
CA ALA A 176 8.45 -9.25 -13.75
C ALA A 176 7.64 -8.15 -14.44
N ALA A 177 6.62 -7.60 -13.76
CA ALA A 177 5.83 -6.49 -14.28
C ALA A 177 6.64 -5.20 -14.36
N LEU A 178 7.51 -4.94 -13.39
CA LEU A 178 8.44 -3.81 -13.40
C LEU A 178 9.42 -3.91 -14.57
N GLY A 179 10.04 -5.07 -14.80
CA GLY A 179 10.95 -5.27 -15.93
C GLY A 179 10.27 -5.02 -17.29
N LEU A 180 9.00 -5.43 -17.45
CA LEU A 180 8.22 -5.10 -18.64
C LEU A 180 7.95 -3.58 -18.75
N THR A 181 7.70 -2.91 -17.64
CA THR A 181 7.49 -1.46 -17.61
C THR A 181 8.76 -0.71 -18.00
N GLU A 182 9.91 -1.13 -17.51
CA GLU A 182 11.23 -0.51 -17.80
C GLU A 182 11.60 -0.57 -19.28
N ILE A 183 11.21 -1.64 -19.99
CA ILE A 183 11.40 -1.74 -21.44
C ILE A 183 10.28 -1.09 -22.26
N GLY A 184 9.36 -0.38 -21.61
CA GLY A 184 8.29 0.36 -22.28
C GLY A 184 7.13 -0.50 -22.80
N ALA A 185 6.92 -1.69 -22.25
CA ALA A 185 5.81 -2.55 -22.66
C ALA A 185 4.45 -1.87 -22.41
N ALA A 186 3.52 -2.04 -23.34
CA ALA A 186 2.16 -1.53 -23.20
C ALA A 186 1.43 -2.18 -22.00
N PRO A 187 0.51 -1.46 -21.32
CA PRO A 187 -0.25 -1.99 -20.19
C PRO A 187 -0.94 -3.33 -20.47
N ALA A 188 -1.44 -3.55 -21.69
CA ALA A 188 -2.05 -4.81 -22.10
C ALA A 188 -1.04 -5.98 -22.08
N VAL A 189 0.19 -5.77 -22.52
CA VAL A 189 1.26 -6.79 -22.50
C VAL A 189 1.61 -7.15 -21.07
N ILE A 190 1.70 -6.16 -20.18
CA ILE A 190 1.96 -6.38 -18.74
C ILE A 190 0.80 -7.15 -18.14
N ARG A 191 -0.45 -6.79 -18.44
CA ARG A 191 -1.65 -7.48 -17.96
C ARG A 191 -1.62 -8.95 -18.37
N ASP A 192 -1.41 -9.25 -19.65
CA ASP A 192 -1.42 -10.61 -20.15
C ASP A 192 -0.32 -11.48 -19.52
N ALA A 193 0.86 -10.91 -19.32
CA ALA A 193 1.95 -11.58 -18.64
C ALA A 193 1.63 -11.86 -17.16
N VAL A 194 0.98 -10.92 -16.47
CA VAL A 194 0.54 -11.07 -15.08
C VAL A 194 -0.56 -12.12 -14.97
N VAL A 195 -1.58 -12.07 -15.83
CA VAL A 195 -2.68 -13.05 -15.88
C VAL A 195 -2.13 -14.46 -16.08
N SER A 196 -1.25 -14.65 -17.07
CA SER A 196 -0.62 -15.94 -17.35
C SER A 196 0.16 -16.49 -16.14
N ARG A 197 0.88 -15.63 -15.42
CA ARG A 197 1.67 -16.02 -14.26
C ARG A 197 0.81 -16.31 -13.04
N ARG A 198 -0.23 -15.49 -12.79
CA ARG A 198 -1.15 -15.71 -11.66
C ARG A 198 -2.00 -16.96 -11.82
N GLY A 199 -2.36 -17.33 -13.05
CA GLY A 199 -3.24 -18.47 -13.33
C GLY A 199 -4.69 -18.26 -12.89
N ALA A 200 -5.14 -17.00 -12.79
CA ALA A 200 -6.48 -16.61 -12.37
C ALA A 200 -6.93 -15.37 -13.16
N PRO A 201 -7.25 -15.53 -14.45
CA PRO A 201 -7.57 -14.43 -15.36
C PRO A 201 -8.82 -13.64 -14.91
N GLU A 202 -9.75 -14.29 -14.25
CA GLU A 202 -10.99 -13.69 -13.74
C GLU A 202 -10.77 -12.60 -12.67
N LEU A 203 -9.57 -12.53 -12.10
CA LEU A 203 -9.20 -11.53 -11.10
C LEU A 203 -8.55 -10.28 -11.68
N CYS A 204 -8.26 -10.31 -12.97
CA CYS A 204 -7.76 -9.16 -13.72
C CYS A 204 -8.92 -8.55 -14.50
N GLN A 205 -9.80 -7.83 -13.78
CA GLN A 205 -10.86 -7.04 -14.41
C GLN A 205 -10.30 -5.68 -14.82
N ASP A 206 -10.78 -5.18 -15.97
CA ASP A 206 -10.41 -3.88 -16.54
C ASP A 206 -10.82 -2.70 -15.65
#